data_7afe38e57b5e9c1922da80b6966313c6
#
_entry.id   7afe38e57b5e9c1922da80b6966313c6
#
_cell.length_a   1.000
_cell.length_b   1.000
_cell.length_c   1.000
_cell.angle_alpha   90.00
_cell.angle_beta   90.00
_cell.angle_gamma   90.00
#
_symmetry.space_group_name_H-M   'P 1'
#
loop_
_entity.id
_entity.type
_entity.pdbx_description
1 polymer ?
#
loop_
_entity_poly.entity_id
_entity_poly.type
_entity_poly.pdbx_seq_one_letter_code
_entity_poly.pdbx_strand_id
1 'polypeptide(L)'
;MTPEELKKRTKEFALRCVKLADALPRTRSGNIVAAQLIRSATSVGANYRATCRARSDPDFISKMGITLEEADESAYWMEIIMESGMQSEKRVVALLKEGNELVSIFVASLNTMQKRLRKKSKPNLKSAI
;
A
#
# COMPACT_ATOMS: atom_id res chain seq x y z
N MET A 1 -13.83 8.00 -0.03
CA MET A 1 -12.94 8.02 -1.20
C MET A 1 -13.37 6.96 -2.20
N THR A 2 -13.56 7.34 -3.45
CA THR A 2 -14.00 6.41 -4.50
C THR A 2 -12.83 5.55 -5.00
N PRO A 3 -13.12 4.38 -5.62
CA PRO A 3 -12.07 3.59 -6.25
C PRO A 3 -11.30 4.37 -7.31
N GLU A 4 -11.95 5.23 -8.08
CA GLU A 4 -11.28 6.05 -9.09
C GLU A 4 -10.31 7.05 -8.47
N GLU A 5 -10.70 7.69 -7.38
CA GLU A 5 -9.82 8.59 -6.62
C GLU A 5 -8.62 7.84 -6.05
N LEU A 6 -8.83 6.64 -5.53
CA LEU A 6 -7.77 5.85 -4.92
C LEU A 6 -6.81 5.28 -5.98
N LYS A 7 -7.30 4.91 -7.16
CA LYS A 7 -6.45 4.53 -8.30
C LYS A 7 -5.51 5.68 -8.68
N LYS A 8 -6.04 6.89 -8.76
CA LYS A 8 -5.25 8.09 -9.07
C LYS A 8 -4.25 8.38 -7.97
N ARG A 9 -4.69 8.33 -6.72
CA ARG A 9 -3.86 8.64 -5.55
C ARG A 9 -2.69 7.66 -5.41
N THR A 10 -2.93 6.37 -5.62
CA THR A 10 -1.88 5.35 -5.55
C THR A 10 -0.88 5.50 -6.69
N LYS A 11 -1.31 5.92 -7.87
CA LYS A 11 -0.42 6.19 -8.99
C LYS A 11 0.45 7.42 -8.72
N GLU A 12 -0.13 8.49 -8.19
CA GLU A 12 0.63 9.69 -7.81
C GLU A 12 1.66 9.37 -6.73
N PHE A 13 1.30 8.54 -5.78
CA PHE A 13 2.23 8.05 -4.75
C PHE A 13 3.42 7.34 -5.40
N ALA A 14 3.16 6.42 -6.33
CA ALA A 14 4.22 5.70 -7.04
C ALA A 14 5.16 6.66 -7.78
N LEU A 15 4.61 7.63 -8.49
CA LEU A 15 5.41 8.61 -9.24
C LEU A 15 6.28 9.46 -8.32
N ARG A 16 5.76 9.85 -7.16
CA ARG A 16 6.54 10.58 -6.16
C ARG A 16 7.66 9.72 -5.57
N CYS A 17 7.39 8.43 -5.34
CA CYS A 17 8.41 7.50 -4.85
C CYS A 17 9.50 7.26 -5.88
N VAL A 18 9.18 7.20 -7.17
CA VAL A 18 10.17 7.09 -8.25
C VAL A 18 11.11 8.30 -8.22
N LYS A 19 10.56 9.51 -8.07
CA LYS A 19 11.39 10.72 -7.97
C LYS A 19 12.30 10.69 -6.75
N LEU A 20 11.80 10.25 -5.62
CA LEU A 20 12.60 10.11 -4.40
C LEU A 20 13.73 9.10 -4.62
N ALA A 21 13.42 7.95 -5.18
CA ALA A 21 14.40 6.90 -5.47
C ALA A 21 15.53 7.42 -6.38
N ASP A 22 15.17 8.16 -7.42
CA ASP A 22 16.16 8.72 -8.36
C ASP A 22 17.05 9.78 -7.73
N ALA A 23 16.63 10.39 -6.62
CA ALA A 23 17.39 11.38 -5.89
C ALA A 23 18.32 10.78 -4.82
N LEU A 24 18.28 9.46 -4.62
CA LEU A 24 19.14 8.80 -3.63
C LEU A 24 20.60 8.75 -4.09
N PRO A 25 21.56 8.67 -3.14
CA PRO A 25 22.97 8.55 -3.50
C PRO A 25 23.24 7.31 -4.34
N ARG A 26 24.14 7.44 -5.31
CA ARG A 26 24.54 6.33 -6.16
C ARG A 26 25.63 5.51 -5.51
N THR A 27 25.30 4.93 -4.39
CA THR A 27 26.13 4.02 -3.61
C THR A 27 25.49 2.63 -3.69
N ARG A 28 26.18 1.61 -3.17
CA ARG A 28 25.62 0.27 -3.11
C ARG A 28 24.27 0.26 -2.39
N SER A 29 24.22 0.83 -1.18
CA SER A 29 22.99 0.85 -0.38
C SER A 29 21.92 1.75 -1.00
N GLY A 30 22.29 2.90 -1.51
CA GLY A 30 21.37 3.80 -2.20
C GLY A 30 20.71 3.15 -3.40
N ASN A 31 21.48 2.42 -4.21
CA ASN A 31 20.96 1.71 -5.38
C ASN A 31 19.99 0.60 -4.99
N ILE A 32 20.30 -0.16 -3.95
CA ILE A 32 19.43 -1.25 -3.46
C ILE A 32 18.13 -0.68 -2.91
N VAL A 33 18.21 0.34 -2.07
CA VAL A 33 17.02 0.96 -1.47
C VAL A 33 16.14 1.61 -2.54
N ALA A 34 16.76 2.31 -3.50
CA ALA A 34 16.04 2.91 -4.62
C ALA A 34 15.24 1.86 -5.40
N ALA A 35 15.86 0.73 -5.73
CA ALA A 35 15.20 -0.35 -6.45
C ALA A 35 14.03 -0.94 -5.65
N GLN A 36 14.20 -1.16 -4.36
CA GLN A 36 13.16 -1.70 -3.50
C GLN A 36 11.99 -0.73 -3.32
N LEU A 37 12.28 0.55 -3.18
CA LEU A 37 11.22 1.57 -3.07
C LEU A 37 10.41 1.65 -4.35
N ILE A 38 11.05 1.68 -5.52
CA ILE A 38 10.36 1.69 -6.81
C ILE A 38 9.47 0.45 -6.94
N ARG A 39 10.01 -0.73 -6.65
CA ARG A 39 9.28 -1.98 -6.74
C ARG A 39 8.02 -1.97 -5.85
N SER A 40 8.18 -1.66 -4.57
CA SER A 40 7.05 -1.70 -3.63
C SER A 40 6.03 -0.60 -3.93
N ALA A 41 6.48 0.62 -4.20
CA ALA A 41 5.59 1.76 -4.44
C ALA A 41 4.76 1.61 -5.73
N THR A 42 5.37 1.11 -6.80
CA THR A 42 4.64 0.86 -8.05
C THR A 42 3.67 -0.32 -7.91
N SER A 43 4.00 -1.29 -7.06
CA SER A 43 3.14 -2.44 -6.76
C SER A 43 1.87 -2.05 -6.01
N VAL A 44 1.88 -0.96 -5.25
CA VAL A 44 0.67 -0.49 -4.53
C VAL A 44 -0.47 -0.22 -5.51
N GLY A 45 -0.24 0.63 -6.49
CA GLY A 45 -1.26 0.99 -7.48
C GLY A 45 -1.63 -0.17 -8.38
N ALA A 46 -0.66 -0.96 -8.81
CA ALA A 46 -0.89 -2.14 -9.65
C ALA A 46 -1.79 -3.16 -8.94
N ASN A 47 -1.50 -3.47 -7.68
CA ASN A 47 -2.31 -4.40 -6.90
C ASN A 47 -3.66 -3.81 -6.50
N TYR A 48 -3.75 -2.51 -6.26
CA TYR A 48 -5.03 -1.86 -6.01
C TYR A 48 -5.96 -1.99 -7.23
N ARG A 49 -5.45 -1.79 -8.44
CA ARG A 49 -6.23 -2.01 -9.67
C ARG A 49 -6.75 -3.44 -9.75
N ALA A 50 -5.90 -4.42 -9.41
CA ALA A 50 -6.31 -5.82 -9.39
C ALA A 50 -7.39 -6.07 -8.33
N THR A 51 -7.27 -5.43 -7.16
CA THR A 51 -8.26 -5.49 -6.09
C THR A 51 -9.64 -5.00 -6.59
N CYS A 52 -9.67 -3.90 -7.35
CA CYS A 52 -10.90 -3.35 -7.92
C CYS A 52 -11.58 -4.31 -8.91
N ARG A 53 -10.83 -5.26 -9.46
CA ARG A 53 -11.34 -6.27 -10.40
C ARG A 53 -11.51 -7.64 -9.75
N ALA A 54 -11.53 -7.68 -8.42
CA ALA A 54 -11.72 -8.94 -7.68
C ALA A 54 -13.05 -9.59 -8.04
N ARG A 55 -13.03 -10.91 -8.14
CA ARG A 55 -14.18 -11.72 -8.59
C ARG A 55 -15.07 -12.19 -7.43
N SER A 56 -14.63 -12.00 -6.20
CA SER A 56 -15.33 -12.43 -5.00
C SER A 56 -14.82 -11.67 -3.81
N ASP A 57 -15.52 -11.75 -2.67
CA ASP A 57 -15.06 -11.14 -1.42
C ASP A 57 -13.73 -11.77 -0.94
N PRO A 58 -13.54 -13.11 -0.96
CA PRO A 58 -12.25 -13.70 -0.62
C PRO A 58 -11.12 -13.23 -1.54
N ASP A 59 -11.36 -13.12 -2.83
CA ASP A 59 -10.37 -12.63 -3.80
C ASP A 59 -10.01 -11.16 -3.53
N PHE A 60 -11.01 -10.33 -3.20
CA PHE A 60 -10.79 -8.94 -2.79
C PHE A 60 -9.88 -8.86 -1.56
N ILE A 61 -10.17 -9.66 -0.54
CA ILE A 61 -9.40 -9.71 0.72
C ILE A 61 -7.95 -10.09 0.43
N SER A 62 -7.74 -11.10 -0.40
CA SER A 62 -6.40 -11.56 -0.79
C SER A 62 -5.61 -10.46 -1.49
N LYS A 63 -6.20 -9.82 -2.49
CA LYS A 63 -5.55 -8.77 -3.28
C LYS A 63 -5.35 -7.48 -2.48
N MET A 64 -6.30 -7.11 -1.66
CA MET A 64 -6.17 -5.96 -0.77
C MET A 64 -5.07 -6.19 0.27
N GLY A 65 -4.92 -7.41 0.76
CA GLY A 65 -3.84 -7.78 1.67
C GLY A 65 -2.47 -7.54 1.05
N ILE A 66 -2.29 -7.92 -0.22
CA ILE A 66 -1.04 -7.68 -0.95
C ILE A 66 -0.81 -6.18 -1.14
N THR A 67 -1.86 -5.44 -1.50
CA THR A 67 -1.79 -3.97 -1.66
C THR A 67 -1.33 -3.31 -0.36
N LEU A 68 -1.89 -3.72 0.76
CA LEU A 68 -1.52 -3.24 2.08
C LEU A 68 -0.05 -3.54 2.40
N GLU A 69 0.39 -4.76 2.17
CA GLU A 69 1.78 -5.16 2.40
C GLU A 69 2.76 -4.30 1.61
N GLU A 70 2.46 -4.03 0.35
CA GLU A 70 3.32 -3.21 -0.52
C GLU A 70 3.36 -1.75 -0.07
N ALA A 71 2.24 -1.21 0.40
CA ALA A 71 2.20 0.16 0.94
C ALA A 71 3.02 0.25 2.23
N ASP A 72 2.90 -0.73 3.11
CA ASP A 72 3.68 -0.81 4.34
C ASP A 72 5.17 -0.96 4.06
N GLU A 73 5.53 -1.79 3.11
CA GLU A 73 6.93 -1.95 2.68
C GLU A 73 7.49 -0.64 2.13
N SER A 74 6.71 0.10 1.36
CA SER A 74 7.13 1.41 0.84
C SER A 74 7.43 2.40 1.98
N ALA A 75 6.58 2.42 3.00
CA ALA A 75 6.81 3.24 4.20
C ALA A 75 8.10 2.81 4.91
N TYR A 76 8.34 1.52 5.03
CA TYR A 76 9.57 0.99 5.62
C TYR A 76 10.81 1.50 4.89
N TRP A 77 10.85 1.43 3.55
CA TRP A 77 12.00 1.93 2.79
C TRP A 77 12.20 3.43 2.97
N MET A 78 11.12 4.20 3.09
CA MET A 78 11.22 5.63 3.36
C MET A 78 11.79 5.92 4.75
N GLU A 79 11.43 5.13 5.76
CA GLU A 79 12.05 5.21 7.09
C GLU A 79 13.56 4.92 7.02
N ILE A 80 13.95 3.89 6.28
CA ILE A 80 15.38 3.58 6.07
C ILE A 80 16.09 4.75 5.40
N ILE A 81 15.49 5.37 4.40
CA ILE A 81 16.08 6.53 3.72
C ILE A 81 16.35 7.68 4.69
N MET A 82 15.39 7.99 5.56
CA MET A 82 15.53 9.06 6.54
C MET A 82 16.56 8.72 7.61
N GLU A 83 16.43 7.55 8.21
CA GLU A 83 17.27 7.15 9.36
C GLU A 83 18.70 6.87 8.98
N SER A 84 18.97 6.47 7.73
CA SER A 84 20.33 6.29 7.21
C SER A 84 20.96 7.59 6.71
N GLY A 85 20.17 8.66 6.59
CA GLY A 85 20.67 9.94 6.08
C GLY A 85 20.80 10.00 4.56
N MET A 86 20.23 9.08 3.82
CA MET A 86 20.27 9.08 2.34
C MET A 86 19.59 10.31 1.75
N GLN A 87 18.56 10.81 2.43
CA GLN A 87 17.90 12.07 2.12
C GLN A 87 17.49 12.74 3.41
N SER A 88 17.30 14.06 3.37
CA SER A 88 16.85 14.81 4.52
C SER A 88 15.41 14.43 4.89
N GLU A 89 15.10 14.44 6.17
CA GLU A 89 13.77 14.21 6.69
C GLU A 89 12.73 15.10 6.00
N LYS A 90 13.09 16.38 5.80
CA LYS A 90 12.24 17.37 5.14
C LYS A 90 11.76 16.91 3.76
N ARG A 91 12.59 16.19 3.00
CA ARG A 91 12.25 15.73 1.64
C ARG A 91 11.41 14.47 1.62
N VAL A 92 11.36 13.72 2.72
CA VAL A 92 10.72 12.40 2.77
C VAL A 92 9.43 12.42 3.59
N VAL A 93 9.35 13.27 4.61
CA VAL A 93 8.28 13.21 5.61
C VAL A 93 6.86 13.30 5.03
N ALA A 94 6.64 14.17 4.05
CA ALA A 94 5.32 14.34 3.44
C ALA A 94 4.90 13.08 2.66
N LEU A 95 5.83 12.47 1.94
CA LEU A 95 5.59 11.25 1.18
C LEU A 95 5.39 10.04 2.10
N LEU A 96 6.16 9.97 3.18
CA LEU A 96 5.98 8.93 4.20
C LEU A 96 4.60 9.04 4.85
N LYS A 97 4.15 10.26 5.14
CA LYS A 97 2.81 10.51 5.66
C LYS A 97 1.74 10.02 4.69
N GLU A 98 1.91 10.28 3.40
CA GLU A 98 0.99 9.78 2.38
C GLU A 98 0.96 8.24 2.35
N GLY A 99 2.12 7.60 2.42
CA GLY A 99 2.22 6.14 2.49
C GLY A 99 1.48 5.58 3.70
N ASN A 100 1.65 6.18 4.87
CA ASN A 100 0.97 5.76 6.09
C ASN A 100 -0.55 5.98 6.02
N GLU A 101 -1.00 7.05 5.36
CA GLU A 101 -2.43 7.27 5.12
C GLU A 101 -3.01 6.19 4.21
N LEU A 102 -2.30 5.82 3.14
CA LEU A 102 -2.73 4.72 2.26
C LEU A 102 -2.83 3.40 3.03
N VAL A 103 -1.85 3.10 3.88
CA VAL A 103 -1.90 1.91 4.75
C VAL A 103 -3.19 1.93 5.59
N SER A 104 -3.51 3.06 6.22
CA SER A 104 -4.71 3.20 7.04
C SER A 104 -5.99 2.98 6.23
N ILE A 105 -6.05 3.49 5.02
CA ILE A 105 -7.20 3.31 4.11
C ILE A 105 -7.35 1.82 3.76
N PHE A 106 -6.26 1.15 3.42
CA PHE A 106 -6.29 -0.28 3.06
C PHE A 106 -6.66 -1.17 4.24
N VAL A 107 -6.14 -0.85 5.44
CA VAL A 107 -6.51 -1.56 6.68
C VAL A 107 -8.02 -1.44 6.93
N ALA A 108 -8.57 -0.24 6.81
CA ALA A 108 -10.00 0.00 7.03
C ALA A 108 -10.84 -0.77 6.01
N SER A 109 -10.45 -0.75 4.75
CA SER A 109 -11.14 -1.48 3.68
C SER A 109 -11.10 -2.99 3.91
N LEU A 110 -9.93 -3.51 4.29
CA LEU A 110 -9.74 -4.93 4.57
C LEU A 110 -10.61 -5.37 5.75
N ASN A 111 -10.62 -4.60 6.84
CA ASN A 111 -11.42 -4.89 8.02
C ASN A 111 -12.92 -4.91 7.70
N THR A 112 -13.39 -3.97 6.90
CA THR A 112 -14.79 -3.92 6.46
C THR A 112 -15.19 -5.17 5.70
N MET A 113 -14.35 -5.60 4.74
CA MET A 113 -14.60 -6.79 3.95
C MET A 113 -14.53 -8.07 4.76
N GLN A 114 -13.58 -8.17 5.69
CA GLN A 114 -13.46 -9.34 6.57
C GLN A 114 -14.70 -9.48 7.46
N LYS A 115 -15.21 -8.38 8.00
CA LYS A 115 -16.45 -8.38 8.79
C LYS A 115 -17.65 -8.81 7.93
N ARG A 116 -17.74 -8.32 6.73
CA ARG A 116 -18.80 -8.69 5.77
C ARG A 116 -18.74 -10.18 5.45
N LEU A 117 -17.55 -10.71 5.20
CA LEU A 117 -17.36 -12.13 4.90
C LEU A 117 -17.73 -13.01 6.09
N ARG A 118 -17.35 -12.61 7.32
CA ARG A 118 -17.71 -13.34 8.55
C ARG A 118 -19.22 -13.39 8.76
N LYS A 119 -19.93 -12.28 8.49
CA LYS A 119 -21.40 -12.26 8.58
C LYS A 119 -22.05 -13.23 7.59
N LYS A 120 -21.52 -13.28 6.36
CA LYS A 120 -22.03 -14.21 5.33
C LYS A 120 -21.79 -15.67 5.66
N SER A 121 -20.67 -15.98 6.32
CA SER A 121 -20.27 -17.36 6.65
C SER A 121 -20.90 -17.88 7.95
N LYS A 122 -21.45 -17.01 8.81
CA LYS A 122 -22.10 -17.43 10.04
C LYS A 122 -23.36 -18.22 9.73
N PRO A 123 -23.56 -19.39 10.37
CA PRO A 123 -24.82 -20.11 10.25
C PRO A 123 -25.96 -19.22 10.71
N ASN A 124 -27.08 -19.30 10.01
CA ASN A 124 -28.32 -18.69 10.48
C ASN A 124 -28.74 -19.47 11.72
N LEU A 125 -28.81 -18.82 12.89
CA LEU A 125 -29.18 -19.47 14.15
C LEU A 125 -30.54 -20.19 14.08
N LYS A 126 -31.49 -19.64 13.32
CA LYS A 126 -32.80 -20.27 13.09
C LYS A 126 -32.68 -21.55 12.27
N SER A 127 -31.70 -21.64 11.39
CA SER A 127 -31.48 -22.84 10.58
C SER A 127 -30.64 -23.89 11.34
N ALA A 128 -29.85 -23.48 12.32
CA ALA A 128 -28.99 -24.34 13.11
C ALA A 128 -29.74 -25.08 14.22
N ILE A 129 -30.92 -24.63 14.53
CA ILE A 129 -31.83 -25.25 15.51
C ILE A 129 -32.81 -26.22 14.78
#